data_356bb2ea8943d74b53c3b7a6bfb31f4b
#
_entry.id   356bb2ea8943d74b53c3b7a6bfb31f4b
#
_cell.length_a   1.000
_cell.length_b   1.000
_cell.length_c   1.000
_cell.angle_alpha   90.00
_cell.angle_beta   90.00
_cell.angle_gamma   90.00
#
_symmetry.space_group_name_H-M   'P 1'
#
loop_
_entity.id
_entity.type
_entity.pdbx_description
1 polymer ?
#
loop_
_entity_poly.entity_id
_entity_poly.type
_entity_poly.pdbx_seq_one_letter_code
_entity_poly.pdbx_strand_id
1 'polypeptide(L)'
;MTAQPLRSPSPPRTLFRRRTLIASLVTALVPAAFAVAQEPTYAERLGWGPEDRVVIFHVDDAGMSHQSNVGAIRSIEEGVATSMSVMMPCGWVPELVEYLKAYPETDAGLHLTLTSEWDGYRWPPVLGAPRVPGLVDAGGHLWGNVAQVVGSATPDEVEAEIRAQIAKARAMGFEPTHLDSHMGTLFATPAFVERYIKVGVETGIPIMMPGGHNTALRKQYHDEMRERLERRGEWHGQELPEPPELVPAPAMGRLVWQGGLPVLDDLHNTSYGWRLPEGVEPTDESLGAMKVERYAQALRELRPGVTMIILHATDADDNFDHISGSGPSRRGDMLAMIAPELREVVEEEGIILTTWRELGQRRRQLERAATSR
;
A
#
# COMPACT_ATOMS: atom_id res chain seq x y z
N MET A 1 100.81 57.43 22.22
CA MET A 1 99.96 56.23 22.19
C MET A 1 98.90 56.49 21.20
N THR A 2 99.13 56.06 20.03
CA THR A 2 98.48 56.44 18.78
C THR A 2 97.43 55.41 18.38
N ALA A 3 96.21 55.86 18.12
CA ALA A 3 95.13 55.07 17.53
C ALA A 3 94.99 55.46 16.10
N GLN A 4 95.12 54.47 15.21
CA GLN A 4 94.84 54.63 13.78
C GLN A 4 93.35 54.38 13.47
N PRO A 5 92.79 55.03 12.44
CA PRO A 5 91.41 54.91 12.09
C PRO A 5 91.16 53.71 11.19
N LEU A 6 90.06 53.08 11.41
CA LEU A 6 89.54 51.96 10.66
C LEU A 6 88.90 52.42 9.31
N ARG A 7 89.25 51.72 8.25
CA ARG A 7 88.66 51.86 6.87
C ARG A 7 87.29 51.18 6.81
N SER A 8 86.33 51.86 6.25
CA SER A 8 85.00 51.32 5.87
C SER A 8 85.05 50.43 4.65
N PRO A 9 84.35 49.27 4.63
CA PRO A 9 84.23 48.46 3.43
C PRO A 9 83.02 48.89 2.60
N SER A 10 83.21 48.82 1.26
CA SER A 10 82.20 49.08 0.22
C SER A 10 81.07 47.99 0.20
N PRO A 11 79.87 48.34 -0.21
CA PRO A 11 78.76 47.40 -0.26
C PRO A 11 78.84 46.45 -1.46
N PRO A 12 78.33 45.21 -1.32
CA PRO A 12 78.32 44.23 -2.38
C PRO A 12 77.19 44.50 -3.40
N ARG A 13 77.47 44.26 -4.68
CA ARG A 13 76.57 44.33 -5.81
C ARG A 13 75.44 43.22 -5.68
N THR A 14 74.22 43.65 -5.58
CA THR A 14 73.06 42.79 -5.64
C THR A 14 72.78 42.34 -7.08
N LEU A 15 72.93 41.08 -7.39
CA LEU A 15 72.45 40.38 -8.58
C LEU A 15 70.94 40.17 -8.50
N PHE A 16 70.18 40.86 -9.33
CA PHE A 16 68.77 40.63 -9.53
C PHE A 16 68.57 39.29 -10.25
N ARG A 17 68.22 38.21 -9.53
CA ARG A 17 67.65 36.99 -10.12
C ARG A 17 66.17 37.24 -10.44
N ARG A 18 65.83 37.31 -11.71
CA ARG A 18 64.44 37.23 -12.18
C ARG A 18 63.87 35.86 -11.77
N ARG A 19 62.95 35.82 -10.80
CA ARG A 19 62.11 34.66 -10.54
C ARG A 19 60.94 34.67 -11.49
N THR A 20 60.92 33.76 -12.44
CA THR A 20 59.77 33.43 -13.29
C THR A 20 58.72 32.75 -12.38
N LEU A 21 57.63 33.40 -12.11
CA LEU A 21 56.46 32.83 -11.50
C LEU A 21 55.76 31.93 -12.52
N ILE A 22 55.91 30.62 -12.38
CA ILE A 22 55.07 29.63 -13.07
C ILE A 22 53.79 29.56 -12.24
N ALA A 23 52.72 30.20 -12.71
CA ALA A 23 51.37 30.02 -12.17
C ALA A 23 50.88 28.60 -12.57
N SER A 24 50.97 27.67 -11.65
CA SER A 24 50.32 26.34 -11.82
C SER A 24 48.81 26.52 -11.70
N LEU A 25 48.12 26.46 -12.84
CA LEU A 25 46.66 26.37 -12.87
C LEU A 25 46.25 24.96 -12.41
N VAL A 26 45.96 24.82 -11.11
CA VAL A 26 45.33 23.62 -10.59
C VAL A 26 43.86 23.68 -10.99
N THR A 27 43.53 23.04 -12.14
CA THR A 27 42.13 22.79 -12.51
C THR A 27 41.58 21.77 -11.51
N ALA A 28 40.77 22.21 -10.55
CA ALA A 28 40.01 21.32 -9.71
C ALA A 28 38.98 20.63 -10.57
N LEU A 29 39.24 19.37 -10.93
CA LEU A 29 38.18 18.47 -11.40
C LEU A 29 37.22 18.26 -10.23
N VAL A 30 36.10 18.99 -10.24
CA VAL A 30 34.93 18.65 -9.43
C VAL A 30 34.37 17.37 -10.08
N PRO A 31 34.34 16.23 -9.37
CA PRO A 31 33.65 15.06 -9.89
C PRO A 31 32.18 15.45 -10.06
N ALA A 32 31.71 15.49 -11.29
CA ALA A 32 30.29 15.52 -11.56
C ALA A 32 29.72 14.23 -10.95
N ALA A 33 29.08 14.33 -9.81
CA ALA A 33 28.27 13.27 -9.29
C ALA A 33 27.18 13.02 -10.34
N PHE A 34 27.33 11.96 -11.12
CA PHE A 34 26.22 11.46 -11.93
C PHE A 34 25.13 11.08 -10.92
N ALA A 35 24.15 11.97 -10.76
CA ALA A 35 22.91 11.62 -10.14
C ALA A 35 22.35 10.48 -11.01
N VAL A 36 22.35 9.25 -10.48
CA VAL A 36 21.61 8.15 -11.09
C VAL A 36 20.17 8.66 -11.13
N ALA A 37 19.66 8.92 -12.31
CA ALA A 37 18.29 9.37 -12.47
C ALA A 37 17.40 8.29 -11.83
N GLN A 38 16.69 8.66 -10.78
CA GLN A 38 15.75 7.76 -10.10
C GLN A 38 14.70 7.37 -11.14
N GLU A 39 14.40 6.07 -11.26
CA GLU A 39 13.33 5.65 -12.16
C GLU A 39 12.02 6.36 -11.78
N PRO A 40 11.25 6.86 -12.77
CA PRO A 40 9.99 7.52 -12.49
C PRO A 40 9.04 6.58 -11.74
N THR A 41 8.31 7.13 -10.77
CA THR A 41 7.27 6.42 -10.02
C THR A 41 6.16 5.95 -10.97
N TYR A 42 5.33 5.02 -10.51
CA TYR A 42 4.14 4.63 -11.28
C TYR A 42 3.12 5.77 -11.37
N ALA A 43 3.05 6.65 -10.38
CA ALA A 43 2.30 7.90 -10.47
C ALA A 43 2.76 8.75 -11.66
N GLU A 44 4.05 9.03 -11.77
CA GLU A 44 4.61 9.78 -12.92
C GLU A 44 4.34 9.08 -14.25
N ARG A 45 4.52 7.76 -14.30
CA ARG A 45 4.19 6.95 -15.49
C ARG A 45 2.71 7.04 -15.87
N LEU A 46 1.81 7.24 -14.92
CA LEU A 46 0.37 7.43 -15.13
C LEU A 46 -0.02 8.89 -15.39
N GLY A 47 0.96 9.81 -15.42
CA GLY A 47 0.78 11.20 -15.83
C GLY A 47 0.53 12.19 -14.67
N TRP A 48 0.83 11.82 -13.43
CA TRP A 48 0.96 12.77 -12.33
C TRP A 48 2.34 13.39 -12.26
N GLY A 49 2.50 14.45 -11.49
CA GLY A 49 3.79 15.12 -11.30
C GLY A 49 4.76 14.33 -10.41
N PRO A 50 6.07 14.65 -10.46
CA PRO A 50 7.09 13.92 -9.70
C PRO A 50 6.98 14.10 -8.17
N GLU A 51 6.31 15.15 -7.70
CA GLU A 51 6.09 15.42 -6.28
C GLU A 51 4.66 15.06 -5.81
N ASP A 52 3.81 14.56 -6.72
CA ASP A 52 2.43 14.27 -6.39
C ASP A 52 2.32 13.06 -5.47
N ARG A 53 1.61 13.26 -4.36
CA ARG A 53 1.19 12.21 -3.43
C ARG A 53 -0.25 11.83 -3.75
N VAL A 54 -0.41 10.69 -4.41
CA VAL A 54 -1.69 10.20 -4.92
C VAL A 54 -2.18 9.06 -4.04
N VAL A 55 -3.40 9.16 -3.51
CA VAL A 55 -3.90 8.22 -2.49
C VAL A 55 -5.21 7.59 -2.91
N ILE A 56 -5.31 6.27 -2.72
CA ILE A 56 -6.55 5.52 -2.66
C ILE A 56 -6.82 5.20 -1.19
N PHE A 57 -7.83 5.83 -0.56
CA PHE A 57 -8.37 5.32 0.70
C PHE A 57 -9.31 4.16 0.40
N HIS A 58 -8.90 2.97 0.81
CA HIS A 58 -9.51 1.72 0.39
C HIS A 58 -10.14 0.96 1.56
N VAL A 59 -11.43 0.68 1.43
CA VAL A 59 -12.20 -0.05 2.45
C VAL A 59 -12.26 -1.53 2.10
N ASP A 60 -11.57 -2.38 2.87
CA ASP A 60 -11.65 -3.83 2.78
C ASP A 60 -12.93 -4.39 3.44
N ASP A 61 -13.23 -5.65 3.21
CA ASP A 61 -14.27 -6.47 3.85
C ASP A 61 -15.73 -6.02 3.59
N ALA A 62 -16.01 -5.26 2.55
CA ALA A 62 -17.39 -4.97 2.16
C ALA A 62 -18.11 -6.27 1.72
N GLY A 63 -19.39 -6.39 2.03
CA GLY A 63 -20.17 -7.61 1.79
C GLY A 63 -20.08 -8.66 2.89
N MET A 64 -19.18 -8.50 3.86
CA MET A 64 -19.00 -9.40 4.98
C MET A 64 -20.22 -9.40 5.91
N SER A 65 -20.68 -8.24 6.32
CA SER A 65 -21.85 -8.03 7.17
C SER A 65 -22.64 -6.80 6.74
N HIS A 66 -23.87 -6.65 7.26
CA HIS A 66 -24.64 -5.42 7.08
C HIS A 66 -23.86 -4.19 7.58
N GLN A 67 -23.28 -4.30 8.79
CA GLN A 67 -22.50 -3.22 9.40
C GLN A 67 -21.27 -2.84 8.55
N SER A 68 -20.62 -3.81 7.91
CA SER A 68 -19.50 -3.55 7.00
C SER A 68 -19.96 -2.85 5.72
N ASN A 69 -21.14 -3.23 5.18
CA ASN A 69 -21.73 -2.53 4.05
C ASN A 69 -22.03 -1.07 4.39
N VAL A 70 -22.69 -0.82 5.52
CA VAL A 70 -23.02 0.54 5.98
C VAL A 70 -21.75 1.35 6.20
N GLY A 71 -20.75 0.79 6.87
CA GLY A 71 -19.48 1.47 7.12
C GLY A 71 -18.72 1.84 5.85
N ALA A 72 -18.65 0.91 4.89
CA ALA A 72 -17.99 1.16 3.60
C ALA A 72 -18.73 2.23 2.78
N ILE A 73 -20.06 2.14 2.67
CA ILE A 73 -20.89 3.08 1.93
C ILE A 73 -20.74 4.49 2.54
N ARG A 74 -20.89 4.63 3.86
CA ARG A 74 -20.75 5.91 4.53
C ARG A 74 -19.36 6.53 4.36
N SER A 75 -18.31 5.72 4.44
CA SER A 75 -16.93 6.18 4.25
C SER A 75 -16.70 6.78 2.86
N ILE A 76 -17.40 6.28 1.84
CA ILE A 76 -17.33 6.78 0.46
C ILE A 76 -18.28 7.97 0.24
N GLU A 77 -19.55 7.87 0.66
CA GLU A 77 -20.54 8.91 0.36
C GLU A 77 -20.36 10.16 1.21
N GLU A 78 -20.05 9.98 2.50
CA GLU A 78 -19.92 11.08 3.47
C GLU A 78 -18.45 11.49 3.70
N GLY A 79 -17.51 10.59 3.40
CA GLY A 79 -16.11 10.67 3.82
C GLY A 79 -15.10 10.98 2.71
N VAL A 80 -13.87 10.57 2.97
CA VAL A 80 -12.72 10.70 2.05
C VAL A 80 -12.29 9.36 1.43
N ALA A 81 -12.94 8.24 1.77
CA ALA A 81 -12.66 6.97 1.14
C ALA A 81 -13.05 7.01 -0.35
N THR A 82 -12.25 6.37 -1.19
CA THR A 82 -12.40 6.46 -2.65
C THR A 82 -12.63 5.12 -3.32
N SER A 83 -12.47 4.02 -2.58
CA SER A 83 -12.58 2.66 -3.11
C SER A 83 -12.99 1.67 -2.02
N MET A 84 -13.61 0.56 -2.42
CA MET A 84 -13.88 -0.58 -1.55
C MET A 84 -13.63 -1.90 -2.27
N SER A 85 -13.50 -3.01 -1.52
CA SER A 85 -13.46 -4.35 -2.09
C SER A 85 -14.39 -5.33 -1.40
N VAL A 86 -15.00 -6.23 -2.20
CA VAL A 86 -16.15 -7.05 -1.85
C VAL A 86 -15.76 -8.50 -1.61
N MET A 87 -16.09 -9.06 -0.45
CA MET A 87 -15.90 -10.47 -0.07
C MET A 87 -17.00 -11.35 -0.67
N MET A 88 -16.83 -11.77 -1.93
CA MET A 88 -17.86 -12.53 -2.66
C MET A 88 -18.40 -13.81 -1.99
N PRO A 89 -17.65 -14.57 -1.17
CA PRO A 89 -18.20 -15.70 -0.44
C PRO A 89 -19.22 -15.35 0.65
N CYS A 90 -19.22 -14.10 1.15
CA CYS A 90 -20.00 -13.70 2.31
C CYS A 90 -21.50 -13.47 2.00
N GLY A 91 -22.31 -13.55 3.07
CA GLY A 91 -23.77 -13.58 2.95
C GLY A 91 -24.43 -12.22 2.69
N TRP A 92 -23.76 -11.10 2.96
CA TRP A 92 -24.30 -9.75 2.79
C TRP A 92 -23.94 -9.08 1.47
N VAL A 93 -23.27 -9.81 0.57
CA VAL A 93 -22.94 -9.35 -0.78
C VAL A 93 -24.17 -8.93 -1.61
N PRO A 94 -25.33 -9.63 -1.56
CA PRO A 94 -26.50 -9.20 -2.33
C PRO A 94 -26.96 -7.78 -2.02
N GLU A 95 -26.98 -7.37 -0.74
CA GLU A 95 -27.33 -6.01 -0.34
C GLU A 95 -26.37 -4.98 -0.95
N LEU A 96 -25.05 -5.25 -0.83
CA LEU A 96 -24.05 -4.35 -1.37
C LEU A 96 -24.12 -4.25 -2.90
N VAL A 97 -24.40 -5.36 -3.60
CA VAL A 97 -24.52 -5.35 -5.07
C VAL A 97 -25.73 -4.54 -5.52
N GLU A 98 -26.85 -4.55 -4.80
CA GLU A 98 -27.98 -3.67 -5.11
C GLU A 98 -27.61 -2.18 -4.97
N TYR A 99 -26.83 -1.83 -3.95
CA TYR A 99 -26.26 -0.50 -3.83
C TYR A 99 -25.35 -0.15 -5.02
N LEU A 100 -24.40 -1.01 -5.39
CA LEU A 100 -23.47 -0.79 -6.50
C LEU A 100 -24.19 -0.66 -7.87
N LYS A 101 -25.31 -1.34 -8.05
CA LYS A 101 -26.16 -1.16 -9.25
C LYS A 101 -26.84 0.19 -9.29
N ALA A 102 -27.27 0.70 -8.14
CA ALA A 102 -27.88 2.03 -8.03
C ALA A 102 -26.85 3.17 -8.20
N TYR A 103 -25.58 2.91 -7.80
CA TYR A 103 -24.47 3.85 -7.84
C TYR A 103 -23.28 3.28 -8.62
N PRO A 104 -23.37 3.14 -9.96
CA PRO A 104 -22.38 2.44 -10.79
C PRO A 104 -21.01 3.15 -10.85
N GLU A 105 -20.94 4.42 -10.45
CA GLU A 105 -19.69 5.17 -10.38
C GLU A 105 -18.86 4.83 -9.13
N THR A 106 -19.42 4.17 -8.13
CA THR A 106 -18.67 3.71 -6.96
C THR A 106 -17.52 2.81 -7.40
N ASP A 107 -16.33 3.10 -6.91
CA ASP A 107 -15.14 2.29 -7.19
C ASP A 107 -15.13 1.07 -6.26
N ALA A 108 -15.51 -0.08 -6.80
CA ALA A 108 -15.61 -1.31 -6.05
C ALA A 108 -14.90 -2.46 -6.76
N GLY A 109 -14.01 -3.13 -6.06
CA GLY A 109 -13.27 -4.31 -6.52
C GLY A 109 -13.70 -5.59 -5.82
N LEU A 110 -12.90 -6.64 -5.97
CA LEU A 110 -13.09 -7.89 -5.24
C LEU A 110 -11.98 -8.09 -4.21
N HIS A 111 -12.38 -8.23 -2.96
CA HIS A 111 -11.55 -8.71 -1.87
C HIS A 111 -11.46 -10.23 -1.97
N LEU A 112 -10.51 -10.72 -2.78
CA LEU A 112 -10.39 -12.13 -3.12
C LEU A 112 -10.16 -12.96 -1.85
N THR A 113 -11.19 -13.68 -1.46
CA THR A 113 -11.33 -14.32 -0.16
C THR A 113 -11.04 -15.79 -0.27
N LEU A 114 -9.96 -16.25 0.39
CA LEU A 114 -9.51 -17.65 0.42
C LEU A 114 -9.44 -18.20 1.85
N THR A 115 -9.81 -17.38 2.83
CA THR A 115 -9.86 -17.73 4.26
C THR A 115 -11.21 -17.38 4.86
N SER A 116 -11.53 -17.98 6.01
CA SER A 116 -12.74 -17.71 6.81
C SER A 116 -12.35 -17.86 8.26
N GLU A 117 -11.90 -16.78 8.90
CA GLU A 117 -11.14 -16.81 10.13
C GLU A 117 -11.95 -16.78 11.43
N TRP A 118 -13.26 -16.50 11.39
CA TRP A 118 -14.07 -16.37 12.61
C TRP A 118 -14.85 -17.64 12.95
N ASP A 119 -14.92 -18.00 14.22
CA ASP A 119 -15.56 -19.24 14.66
C ASP A 119 -17.08 -19.22 14.49
N GLY A 120 -17.72 -18.09 14.79
CA GLY A 120 -19.19 -17.94 14.79
C GLY A 120 -19.78 -17.59 13.43
N TYR A 121 -18.97 -17.19 12.47
CA TYR A 121 -19.40 -16.75 11.15
C TYR A 121 -18.42 -17.22 10.07
N ARG A 122 -18.76 -18.35 9.42
CA ARG A 122 -17.90 -19.01 8.45
C ARG A 122 -18.57 -19.06 7.08
N TRP A 123 -17.76 -18.96 6.03
CA TRP A 123 -18.25 -19.03 4.64
C TRP A 123 -17.48 -20.07 3.81
N PRO A 124 -18.19 -20.74 2.87
CA PRO A 124 -17.58 -21.68 1.92
C PRO A 124 -16.96 -20.93 0.73
N PRO A 125 -16.12 -21.60 -0.09
CA PRO A 125 -15.67 -21.06 -1.37
C PRO A 125 -16.85 -20.90 -2.34
N VAL A 126 -16.78 -19.91 -3.22
CA VAL A 126 -17.81 -19.65 -4.25
C VAL A 126 -17.94 -20.83 -5.21
N LEU A 127 -16.80 -21.45 -5.56
CA LEU A 127 -16.78 -22.60 -6.48
C LEU A 127 -17.33 -23.89 -5.85
N GLY A 128 -17.39 -23.94 -4.53
CA GLY A 128 -17.86 -25.08 -3.73
C GLY A 128 -16.78 -26.11 -3.43
N ALA A 129 -16.85 -26.69 -2.23
CA ALA A 129 -15.87 -27.63 -1.69
C ALA A 129 -15.44 -28.79 -2.63
N PRO A 130 -16.36 -29.43 -3.40
CA PRO A 130 -15.96 -30.51 -4.29
C PRO A 130 -15.02 -30.11 -5.44
N ARG A 131 -14.97 -28.84 -5.80
CA ARG A 131 -14.14 -28.31 -6.88
C ARG A 131 -12.81 -27.78 -6.41
N VAL A 132 -12.72 -27.38 -5.15
CA VAL A 132 -11.52 -26.82 -4.50
C VAL A 132 -11.32 -27.45 -3.11
N PRO A 133 -11.16 -28.80 -3.04
CA PRO A 133 -11.07 -29.50 -1.75
C PRO A 133 -9.87 -29.06 -0.89
N GLY A 134 -8.79 -28.57 -1.50
CA GLY A 134 -7.64 -28.04 -0.77
C GLY A 134 -7.90 -26.69 -0.09
N LEU A 135 -8.94 -25.94 -0.49
CA LEU A 135 -9.29 -24.65 0.11
C LEU A 135 -10.21 -24.76 1.34
N VAL A 136 -10.72 -25.98 1.68
CA VAL A 136 -11.73 -26.13 2.71
C VAL A 136 -11.31 -27.01 3.86
N ASP A 137 -11.87 -26.71 5.03
CA ASP A 137 -11.81 -27.54 6.23
C ASP A 137 -12.82 -28.70 6.18
N ALA A 138 -12.84 -29.54 7.22
CA ALA A 138 -13.77 -30.66 7.32
C ALA A 138 -15.27 -30.24 7.36
N GLY A 139 -15.57 -29.00 7.72
CA GLY A 139 -16.91 -28.41 7.71
C GLY A 139 -17.33 -27.87 6.34
N GLY A 140 -16.44 -27.88 5.35
CA GLY A 140 -16.70 -27.33 4.02
C GLY A 140 -16.57 -25.82 3.91
N HIS A 141 -16.04 -25.16 4.93
CA HIS A 141 -15.73 -23.73 4.92
C HIS A 141 -14.28 -23.49 4.47
N LEU A 142 -13.99 -22.32 3.95
CA LEU A 142 -12.60 -21.90 3.71
C LEU A 142 -11.77 -22.02 4.99
N TRP A 143 -10.47 -22.28 4.86
CA TRP A 143 -9.58 -22.41 6.02
C TRP A 143 -9.56 -21.16 6.90
N GLY A 144 -9.32 -21.33 8.19
CA GLY A 144 -9.33 -20.24 9.17
C GLY A 144 -8.12 -19.31 9.13
N ASN A 145 -7.05 -19.67 8.39
CA ASN A 145 -5.86 -18.82 8.27
C ASN A 145 -5.01 -19.15 7.04
N VAL A 146 -4.13 -18.22 6.69
CA VAL A 146 -3.25 -18.29 5.51
C VAL A 146 -2.34 -19.52 5.52
N ALA A 147 -1.78 -19.89 6.69
CA ALA A 147 -0.87 -21.04 6.78
C ALA A 147 -1.56 -22.37 6.41
N GLN A 148 -2.85 -22.53 6.80
CA GLN A 148 -3.65 -23.70 6.41
C GLN A 148 -3.92 -23.72 4.91
N VAL A 149 -4.23 -22.57 4.29
CA VAL A 149 -4.39 -22.47 2.84
C VAL A 149 -3.10 -22.87 2.13
N VAL A 150 -1.95 -22.30 2.53
CA VAL A 150 -0.64 -22.62 1.95
C VAL A 150 -0.29 -24.10 2.10
N GLY A 151 -0.65 -24.71 3.22
CA GLY A 151 -0.37 -26.12 3.50
C GLY A 151 -1.28 -27.13 2.78
N SER A 152 -2.41 -26.68 2.23
CA SER A 152 -3.48 -27.58 1.73
C SER A 152 -3.89 -27.32 0.30
N ALA A 153 -3.98 -26.05 -0.13
CA ALA A 153 -4.49 -25.68 -1.44
C ALA A 153 -3.41 -25.77 -2.53
N THR A 154 -3.81 -26.18 -3.70
CA THR A 154 -2.98 -26.08 -4.91
C THR A 154 -3.13 -24.71 -5.58
N PRO A 155 -2.12 -24.22 -6.33
CA PRO A 155 -2.26 -22.99 -7.11
C PRO A 155 -3.41 -23.00 -8.12
N ASP A 156 -3.75 -24.19 -8.66
CA ASP A 156 -4.87 -24.33 -9.62
C ASP A 156 -6.21 -24.17 -8.92
N GLU A 157 -6.39 -24.64 -7.69
CA GLU A 157 -7.59 -24.40 -6.89
C GLU A 157 -7.73 -22.93 -6.52
N VAL A 158 -6.62 -22.25 -6.17
CA VAL A 158 -6.60 -20.81 -5.92
C VAL A 158 -7.04 -20.04 -7.16
N GLU A 159 -6.47 -20.33 -8.34
CA GLU A 159 -6.87 -19.70 -9.59
C GLU A 159 -8.37 -19.96 -9.90
N ALA A 160 -8.82 -21.18 -9.72
CA ALA A 160 -10.22 -21.56 -9.98
C ALA A 160 -11.20 -20.77 -9.08
N GLU A 161 -10.88 -20.61 -7.80
CA GLU A 161 -11.70 -19.83 -6.87
C GLU A 161 -11.69 -18.33 -7.19
N ILE A 162 -10.52 -17.73 -7.53
CA ILE A 162 -10.43 -16.35 -8.01
C ILE A 162 -11.39 -16.11 -9.19
N ARG A 163 -11.33 -16.99 -10.18
CA ARG A 163 -12.20 -16.90 -11.37
C ARG A 163 -13.68 -17.07 -11.03
N ALA A 164 -14.00 -17.92 -10.06
CA ALA A 164 -15.37 -18.13 -9.59
C ALA A 164 -15.92 -16.88 -8.88
N GLN A 165 -15.11 -16.20 -8.07
CA GLN A 165 -15.50 -14.95 -7.41
C GLN A 165 -15.76 -13.84 -8.45
N ILE A 166 -14.90 -13.70 -9.47
CA ILE A 166 -15.12 -12.76 -10.59
C ILE A 166 -16.41 -13.13 -11.34
N ALA A 167 -16.61 -14.40 -11.66
CA ALA A 167 -17.80 -14.85 -12.38
C ALA A 167 -19.09 -14.61 -11.58
N LYS A 168 -19.08 -14.82 -10.25
CA LYS A 168 -20.20 -14.53 -9.36
C LYS A 168 -20.54 -13.04 -9.35
N ALA A 169 -19.54 -12.15 -9.23
CA ALA A 169 -19.74 -10.71 -9.27
C ALA A 169 -20.44 -10.28 -10.58
N ARG A 170 -19.92 -10.73 -11.72
CA ARG A 170 -20.48 -10.45 -13.04
C ARG A 170 -21.90 -11.00 -13.20
N ALA A 171 -22.15 -12.21 -12.72
CA ALA A 171 -23.50 -12.82 -12.76
C ALA A 171 -24.51 -12.04 -11.91
N MET A 172 -24.08 -11.37 -10.85
CA MET A 172 -24.90 -10.49 -10.04
C MET A 172 -25.06 -9.07 -10.63
N GLY A 173 -24.37 -8.77 -11.76
CA GLY A 173 -24.41 -7.47 -12.44
C GLY A 173 -23.43 -6.43 -11.90
N PHE A 174 -22.38 -6.87 -11.23
CA PHE A 174 -21.30 -6.07 -10.70
C PHE A 174 -20.00 -6.38 -11.46
N GLU A 175 -19.41 -5.37 -12.14
CA GLU A 175 -18.10 -5.48 -12.80
C GLU A 175 -17.03 -4.88 -11.89
N PRO A 176 -16.10 -5.67 -11.38
CA PRO A 176 -15.09 -5.18 -10.43
C PRO A 176 -14.09 -4.22 -11.09
N THR A 177 -13.74 -3.14 -10.40
CA THR A 177 -12.75 -2.18 -10.86
C THR A 177 -11.32 -2.64 -10.62
N HIS A 178 -11.12 -3.53 -9.64
CA HIS A 178 -9.82 -4.11 -9.27
C HIS A 178 -10.01 -5.41 -8.48
N LEU A 179 -8.88 -6.06 -8.23
CA LEU A 179 -8.75 -7.23 -7.37
C LEU A 179 -7.71 -6.94 -6.28
N ASP A 180 -7.96 -7.37 -5.07
CA ASP A 180 -6.99 -7.39 -3.98
C ASP A 180 -7.05 -8.71 -3.20
N SER A 181 -6.48 -8.82 -2.00
CA SER A 181 -6.31 -10.10 -1.32
C SER A 181 -6.68 -10.04 0.15
N HIS A 182 -7.77 -10.67 0.53
CA HIS A 182 -8.12 -10.88 1.94
C HIS A 182 -6.98 -11.58 2.69
N MET A 183 -6.59 -11.01 3.85
CA MET A 183 -5.48 -11.47 4.70
C MET A 183 -4.13 -11.64 3.97
N GLY A 184 -3.95 -11.00 2.81
CA GLY A 184 -2.73 -11.16 2.02
C GLY A 184 -2.48 -12.58 1.48
N THR A 185 -3.47 -13.46 1.47
CA THR A 185 -3.34 -14.89 1.14
C THR A 185 -2.71 -15.13 -0.22
N LEU A 186 -2.99 -14.27 -1.20
CA LEU A 186 -2.44 -14.39 -2.56
C LEU A 186 -0.95 -14.03 -2.64
N PHE A 187 -0.39 -13.36 -1.63
CA PHE A 187 1.03 -13.04 -1.53
C PHE A 187 1.83 -14.06 -0.71
N ALA A 188 1.18 -15.05 -0.13
CA ALA A 188 1.80 -16.01 0.77
C ALA A 188 2.79 -16.96 0.09
N THR A 189 2.66 -17.21 -1.22
CA THR A 189 3.60 -18.01 -2.00
C THR A 189 3.81 -17.44 -3.41
N PRO A 190 4.99 -17.63 -4.02
CA PRO A 190 5.23 -17.21 -5.41
C PRO A 190 4.23 -17.80 -6.40
N ALA A 191 3.79 -19.05 -6.19
CA ALA A 191 2.84 -19.72 -7.07
C ALA A 191 1.43 -19.09 -6.99
N PHE A 192 1.00 -18.62 -5.82
CA PHE A 192 -0.28 -17.91 -5.67
C PHE A 192 -0.21 -16.53 -6.32
N VAL A 193 0.88 -15.79 -6.11
CA VAL A 193 1.12 -14.49 -6.78
C VAL A 193 1.08 -14.64 -8.30
N GLU A 194 1.73 -15.70 -8.84
CA GLU A 194 1.70 -15.98 -10.29
C GLU A 194 0.28 -16.15 -10.81
N ARG A 195 -0.57 -16.92 -10.10
CA ARG A 195 -1.98 -17.11 -10.47
C ARG A 195 -2.77 -15.81 -10.38
N TYR A 196 -2.53 -15.02 -9.35
CA TYR A 196 -3.16 -13.71 -9.17
C TYR A 196 -2.82 -12.74 -10.32
N ILE A 197 -1.53 -12.59 -10.63
CA ILE A 197 -1.07 -11.75 -11.76
C ILE A 197 -1.66 -12.27 -13.09
N LYS A 198 -1.59 -13.58 -13.33
CA LYS A 198 -2.15 -14.22 -14.54
C LYS A 198 -3.63 -13.86 -14.73
N VAL A 199 -4.46 -14.03 -13.70
CA VAL A 199 -5.89 -13.75 -13.79
C VAL A 199 -6.14 -12.26 -14.02
N GLY A 200 -5.45 -11.37 -13.32
CA GLY A 200 -5.55 -9.91 -13.52
C GLY A 200 -5.24 -9.52 -14.97
N VAL A 201 -4.11 -9.99 -15.51
CA VAL A 201 -3.68 -9.69 -16.89
C VAL A 201 -4.66 -10.27 -17.92
N GLU A 202 -5.08 -11.53 -17.78
CA GLU A 202 -6.00 -12.17 -18.71
C GLU A 202 -7.40 -11.52 -18.71
N THR A 203 -7.87 -11.03 -17.57
CA THR A 203 -9.18 -10.39 -17.44
C THR A 203 -9.15 -8.89 -17.72
N GLY A 204 -7.96 -8.29 -17.75
CA GLY A 204 -7.77 -6.84 -17.84
C GLY A 204 -8.23 -6.07 -16.61
N ILE A 205 -8.45 -6.76 -15.48
CA ILE A 205 -8.85 -6.14 -14.21
C ILE A 205 -7.59 -5.73 -13.46
N PRO A 206 -7.42 -4.45 -13.08
CA PRO A 206 -6.34 -4.01 -12.20
C PRO A 206 -6.18 -4.88 -10.96
N ILE A 207 -4.96 -5.12 -10.55
CA ILE A 207 -4.67 -5.87 -9.31
C ILE A 207 -3.89 -5.01 -8.32
N MET A 208 -4.16 -5.17 -7.04
CA MET A 208 -3.36 -4.56 -5.99
C MET A 208 -1.96 -5.18 -6.02
N MET A 209 -0.98 -4.40 -6.47
CA MET A 209 0.43 -4.80 -6.53
C MET A 209 1.32 -3.62 -6.12
N PRO A 210 1.88 -3.63 -4.91
CA PRO A 210 2.82 -2.61 -4.45
C PRO A 210 4.21 -2.91 -5.03
N GLY A 211 4.45 -2.43 -6.26
CA GLY A 211 5.65 -2.71 -7.05
C GLY A 211 6.65 -1.55 -7.13
N GLY A 212 6.39 -0.41 -6.48
CA GLY A 212 7.24 0.77 -6.49
C GLY A 212 8.22 0.83 -5.31
N HIS A 213 8.34 1.99 -4.67
CA HIS A 213 9.33 2.21 -3.60
C HIS A 213 8.99 1.53 -2.27
N ASN A 214 7.73 1.24 -1.98
CA ASN A 214 7.25 0.51 -0.79
C ASN A 214 7.78 1.08 0.54
N THR A 215 7.85 2.40 0.68
CA THR A 215 8.44 3.05 1.87
C THR A 215 7.57 2.84 3.11
N ALA A 216 6.25 3.05 3.00
CA ALA A 216 5.32 2.87 4.11
C ALA A 216 5.23 1.39 4.49
N LEU A 217 5.14 0.50 3.51
CA LEU A 217 5.08 -0.94 3.73
C LEU A 217 6.38 -1.48 4.40
N ARG A 218 7.55 -1.02 3.94
CA ARG A 218 8.82 -1.35 4.58
C ARG A 218 8.90 -0.87 6.03
N LYS A 219 8.44 0.37 6.27
CA LYS A 219 8.38 0.93 7.62
C LYS A 219 7.50 0.06 8.53
N GLN A 220 6.33 -0.37 8.06
CA GLN A 220 5.44 -1.29 8.79
C GLN A 220 6.19 -2.58 9.20
N TYR A 221 6.81 -3.29 8.25
CA TYR A 221 7.57 -4.51 8.56
C TYR A 221 8.70 -4.27 9.57
N HIS A 222 9.41 -3.16 9.45
CA HIS A 222 10.48 -2.82 10.39
C HIS A 222 9.93 -2.49 11.78
N ASP A 223 8.82 -1.77 11.88
CA ASP A 223 8.18 -1.46 13.17
C ASP A 223 7.69 -2.75 13.85
N GLU A 224 7.02 -3.64 13.14
CA GLU A 224 6.58 -4.95 13.66
C GLU A 224 7.76 -5.84 14.08
N MET A 225 8.85 -5.85 13.31
CA MET A 225 10.07 -6.60 13.64
C MET A 225 10.74 -6.02 14.88
N ARG A 226 10.86 -4.68 14.96
CA ARG A 226 11.42 -4.00 16.14
C ARG A 226 10.62 -4.34 17.40
N GLU A 227 9.31 -4.19 17.38
CA GLU A 227 8.45 -4.51 18.52
C GLU A 227 8.59 -5.99 18.96
N ARG A 228 8.72 -6.92 18.01
CA ARG A 228 8.96 -8.32 18.31
C ARG A 228 10.32 -8.55 18.99
N LEU A 229 11.38 -7.88 18.53
CA LEU A 229 12.70 -7.94 19.14
C LEU A 229 12.72 -7.29 20.52
N GLU A 230 12.03 -6.16 20.71
CA GLU A 230 11.85 -5.49 22.00
C GLU A 230 11.17 -6.41 23.03
N ARG A 231 10.06 -7.06 22.64
CA ARG A 231 9.36 -8.03 23.51
C ARG A 231 10.23 -9.23 23.91
N ARG A 232 11.25 -9.57 23.11
CA ARG A 232 12.22 -10.65 23.41
C ARG A 232 13.47 -10.15 24.14
N GLY A 233 13.64 -8.84 24.31
CA GLY A 233 14.87 -8.24 24.84
C GLY A 233 16.07 -8.35 23.88
N GLU A 234 15.83 -8.53 22.61
CA GLU A 234 16.84 -8.72 21.54
C GLU A 234 17.06 -7.43 20.71
N TRP A 235 16.32 -6.35 21.01
CA TRP A 235 16.51 -5.07 20.33
C TRP A 235 17.66 -4.28 20.93
N HIS A 236 18.67 -3.96 20.13
CA HIS A 236 19.88 -3.22 20.54
C HIS A 236 20.19 -2.04 19.61
N GLY A 237 19.21 -1.58 18.82
CA GLY A 237 19.40 -0.50 17.84
C GLY A 237 20.09 -0.94 16.55
N GLN A 238 20.11 -2.25 16.27
CA GLN A 238 20.69 -2.80 15.04
C GLN A 238 19.87 -2.40 13.80
N GLU A 239 20.54 -2.30 12.65
CA GLU A 239 19.89 -2.15 11.37
C GLU A 239 19.05 -3.40 11.05
N LEU A 240 17.81 -3.17 10.60
CA LEU A 240 16.91 -4.25 10.23
C LEU A 240 17.10 -4.62 8.74
N PRO A 241 17.08 -5.92 8.40
CA PRO A 241 17.21 -6.36 7.02
C PRO A 241 16.01 -5.94 6.17
N GLU A 242 16.22 -5.86 4.86
CA GLU A 242 15.09 -5.71 3.92
C GLU A 242 14.09 -6.84 4.12
N PRO A 243 12.79 -6.53 4.25
CA PRO A 243 11.75 -7.55 4.38
C PRO A 243 11.78 -8.50 3.17
N PRO A 244 11.89 -9.82 3.39
CA PRO A 244 11.97 -10.79 2.29
C PRO A 244 10.79 -10.70 1.32
N GLU A 245 9.63 -10.30 1.80
CA GLU A 245 8.40 -10.13 1.03
C GLU A 245 8.50 -8.99 0.02
N LEU A 246 9.33 -7.97 0.30
CA LEU A 246 9.51 -6.82 -0.56
C LEU A 246 10.60 -6.99 -1.63
N VAL A 247 11.50 -7.97 -1.45
CA VAL A 247 12.59 -8.23 -2.41
C VAL A 247 12.07 -8.48 -3.84
N PRO A 248 11.03 -9.30 -4.07
CA PRO A 248 10.49 -9.55 -5.40
C PRO A 248 9.56 -8.44 -5.92
N ALA A 249 9.07 -7.53 -5.07
CA ALA A 249 8.03 -6.57 -5.40
C ALA A 249 8.33 -5.71 -6.65
N PRO A 250 9.54 -5.13 -6.85
CA PRO A 250 9.82 -4.35 -8.05
C PRO A 250 9.77 -5.18 -9.35
N ALA A 251 10.15 -6.45 -9.29
CA ALA A 251 10.08 -7.34 -10.45
C ALA A 251 8.63 -7.70 -10.79
N MET A 252 7.83 -8.00 -9.77
CA MET A 252 6.38 -8.26 -9.91
C MET A 252 5.65 -7.02 -10.45
N GLY A 253 5.96 -5.82 -9.93
CA GLY A 253 5.40 -4.57 -10.44
C GLY A 253 5.70 -4.36 -11.92
N ARG A 254 6.94 -4.64 -12.37
CA ARG A 254 7.27 -4.59 -13.80
C ARG A 254 6.48 -5.58 -14.64
N LEU A 255 6.27 -6.80 -14.16
CA LEU A 255 5.45 -7.82 -14.87
C LEU A 255 3.99 -7.35 -15.00
N VAL A 256 3.40 -6.83 -13.93
CA VAL A 256 2.04 -6.29 -13.92
C VAL A 256 1.92 -5.11 -14.89
N TRP A 257 2.88 -4.18 -14.86
CA TRP A 257 2.93 -3.05 -15.77
C TRP A 257 3.07 -3.47 -17.23
N GLN A 258 3.92 -4.45 -17.53
CA GLN A 258 4.10 -5.02 -18.88
C GLN A 258 2.84 -5.75 -19.34
N GLY A 259 2.08 -6.34 -18.42
CA GLY A 259 0.77 -6.93 -18.67
C GLY A 259 -0.37 -5.92 -18.91
N GLY A 260 -0.08 -4.61 -18.97
CA GLY A 260 -1.06 -3.58 -19.28
C GLY A 260 -1.85 -3.06 -18.07
N LEU A 261 -1.49 -3.46 -16.85
CA LEU A 261 -2.19 -3.05 -15.62
C LEU A 261 -1.44 -1.95 -14.87
N PRO A 262 -2.15 -1.09 -14.09
CA PRO A 262 -1.52 -0.13 -13.19
C PRO A 262 -0.84 -0.84 -12.03
N VAL A 263 0.12 -0.17 -11.40
CA VAL A 263 0.90 -0.64 -10.26
C VAL A 263 0.94 0.46 -9.20
N LEU A 264 0.94 0.09 -7.93
CA LEU A 264 1.11 1.03 -6.82
C LEU A 264 2.59 1.30 -6.55
N ASP A 265 2.91 2.51 -6.13
CA ASP A 265 4.24 2.85 -5.63
C ASP A 265 4.44 2.42 -4.19
N ASP A 266 3.35 2.42 -3.40
CA ASP A 266 3.40 2.06 -1.98
C ASP A 266 2.07 1.48 -1.47
N LEU A 267 2.13 0.86 -0.30
CA LEU A 267 0.98 0.34 0.43
C LEU A 267 1.12 0.68 1.91
N HIS A 268 0.04 1.17 2.52
CA HIS A 268 -0.08 1.39 3.95
C HIS A 268 -1.20 0.52 4.52
N ASN A 269 -0.88 -0.40 5.43
CA ASN A 269 -1.84 -1.37 5.98
C ASN A 269 -1.63 -1.57 7.49
N THR A 270 -1.70 -0.48 8.26
CA THR A 270 -1.47 -0.54 9.72
C THR A 270 -2.69 -0.22 10.56
N SER A 271 -3.76 0.32 9.96
CA SER A 271 -4.92 0.85 10.71
C SER A 271 -5.59 -0.20 11.59
N TYR A 272 -5.66 -1.44 11.13
CA TYR A 272 -6.26 -2.55 11.88
C TYR A 272 -5.55 -2.81 13.22
N GLY A 273 -4.26 -2.52 13.30
CA GLY A 273 -3.42 -2.68 14.48
C GLY A 273 -3.47 -1.51 15.48
N TRP A 274 -4.02 -0.36 15.10
CA TRP A 274 -4.02 0.81 15.98
C TRP A 274 -4.96 0.62 17.18
N ARG A 275 -4.50 1.03 18.34
CA ARG A 275 -5.22 0.88 19.61
C ARG A 275 -5.22 2.20 20.35
N LEU A 276 -6.28 2.43 21.14
CA LEU A 276 -6.31 3.51 22.11
C LEU A 276 -5.24 3.30 23.19
N PRO A 277 -4.73 4.38 23.78
CA PRO A 277 -3.86 4.28 24.96
C PRO A 277 -4.55 3.54 26.11
N GLU A 278 -3.74 2.89 26.96
CA GLU A 278 -4.27 2.19 28.14
C GLU A 278 -5.08 3.13 29.04
N GLY A 279 -6.26 2.68 29.47
CA GLY A 279 -7.17 3.44 30.32
C GLY A 279 -8.08 4.45 29.59
N VAL A 280 -8.00 4.54 28.26
CA VAL A 280 -8.95 5.35 27.47
C VAL A 280 -10.11 4.49 27.03
N GLU A 281 -11.34 4.91 27.38
CA GLU A 281 -12.57 4.21 26.99
C GLU A 281 -12.79 4.30 25.46
N PRO A 282 -13.22 3.19 24.80
CA PRO A 282 -13.44 3.14 23.36
C PRO A 282 -14.80 3.74 22.96
N THR A 283 -14.93 5.06 23.10
CA THR A 283 -16.11 5.81 22.60
C THR A 283 -15.92 6.20 21.15
N ASP A 284 -17.00 6.59 20.45
CA ASP A 284 -16.93 7.11 19.09
C ASP A 284 -15.97 8.29 18.98
N GLU A 285 -15.99 9.20 19.97
CA GLU A 285 -15.10 10.36 20.01
C GLU A 285 -13.63 9.95 20.13
N SER A 286 -13.29 9.07 21.08
CA SER A 286 -11.90 8.64 21.30
C SER A 286 -11.36 7.79 20.16
N LEU A 287 -12.17 6.89 19.60
CA LEU A 287 -11.82 6.05 18.46
C LEU A 287 -11.62 6.89 17.20
N GLY A 288 -12.57 7.78 16.89
CA GLY A 288 -12.49 8.67 15.73
C GLY A 288 -11.27 9.58 15.81
N ALA A 289 -11.08 10.29 16.93
CA ALA A 289 -9.95 11.20 17.11
C ALA A 289 -8.59 10.49 16.97
N MET A 290 -8.43 9.32 17.60
CA MET A 290 -7.19 8.52 17.50
C MET A 290 -6.91 8.11 16.05
N LYS A 291 -7.93 7.65 15.32
CA LYS A 291 -7.77 7.22 13.92
C LYS A 291 -7.47 8.42 13.00
N VAL A 292 -8.16 9.56 13.18
CA VAL A 292 -7.87 10.80 12.43
C VAL A 292 -6.41 11.21 12.62
N GLU A 293 -5.92 11.26 13.85
CA GLU A 293 -4.52 11.60 14.14
C GLU A 293 -3.53 10.65 13.43
N ARG A 294 -3.80 9.34 13.48
CA ARG A 294 -2.96 8.33 12.86
C ARG A 294 -2.97 8.40 11.33
N TYR A 295 -4.12 8.61 10.71
CA TYR A 295 -4.20 8.82 9.27
C TYR A 295 -3.52 10.12 8.85
N ALA A 296 -3.71 11.20 9.60
CA ALA A 296 -3.02 12.46 9.35
C ALA A 296 -1.49 12.31 9.38
N GLN A 297 -0.98 11.58 10.38
CA GLN A 297 0.44 11.25 10.44
C GLN A 297 0.88 10.42 9.23
N ALA A 298 0.13 9.37 8.87
CA ALA A 298 0.44 8.55 7.71
C ALA A 298 0.51 9.39 6.41
N LEU A 299 -0.46 10.29 6.17
CA LEU A 299 -0.48 11.16 5.00
C LEU A 299 0.74 12.10 4.94
N ARG A 300 1.18 12.66 6.08
CA ARG A 300 2.37 13.52 6.16
C ARG A 300 3.67 12.77 5.88
N GLU A 301 3.72 11.47 6.17
CA GLU A 301 4.89 10.61 5.95
C GLU A 301 4.96 10.01 4.54
N LEU A 302 3.92 10.15 3.70
CA LEU A 302 3.90 9.60 2.36
C LEU A 302 4.96 10.24 1.47
N ARG A 303 5.62 9.41 0.68
CA ARG A 303 6.47 9.84 -0.43
C ARG A 303 5.62 10.05 -1.69
N PRO A 304 6.13 10.86 -2.66
CA PRO A 304 5.50 10.95 -3.98
C PRO A 304 5.30 9.57 -4.63
N GLY A 305 4.13 9.38 -5.25
CA GLY A 305 3.73 8.11 -5.85
C GLY A 305 2.25 7.82 -5.60
N VAL A 306 1.76 6.69 -6.12
CA VAL A 306 0.41 6.17 -5.83
C VAL A 306 0.49 5.24 -4.62
N THR A 307 -0.13 5.64 -3.51
CA THR A 307 -0.24 4.83 -2.29
C THR A 307 -1.68 4.40 -2.06
N MET A 308 -1.91 3.12 -1.82
CA MET A 308 -3.18 2.62 -1.30
C MET A 308 -3.09 2.55 0.23
N ILE A 309 -4.05 3.16 0.92
CA ILE A 309 -4.20 3.09 2.38
C ILE A 309 -5.38 2.19 2.68
N ILE A 310 -5.10 1.00 3.21
CA ILE A 310 -6.11 0.01 3.58
C ILE A 310 -6.72 0.35 4.94
N LEU A 311 -8.03 0.22 5.00
CA LEU A 311 -8.84 0.37 6.21
C LEU A 311 -10.04 -0.60 6.18
N HIS A 312 -10.69 -0.78 7.35
CA HIS A 312 -11.80 -1.73 7.49
C HIS A 312 -13.01 -1.03 8.10
N ALA A 313 -13.61 -0.10 7.37
CA ALA A 313 -14.73 0.69 7.88
C ALA A 313 -15.97 -0.18 8.14
N THR A 314 -16.50 -0.11 9.36
CA THR A 314 -17.70 -0.85 9.76
C THR A 314 -18.51 0.01 10.73
N ASP A 315 -19.82 0.15 10.49
CA ASP A 315 -20.74 0.76 11.47
C ASP A 315 -21.10 -0.29 12.54
N ALA A 316 -20.07 -0.71 13.30
CA ALA A 316 -20.16 -1.79 14.26
C ALA A 316 -21.13 -1.45 15.38
N ASP A 317 -21.99 -2.41 15.69
CA ASP A 317 -22.95 -2.43 16.80
C ASP A 317 -22.82 -3.73 17.60
N ASP A 318 -23.68 -3.94 18.59
CA ASP A 318 -23.70 -5.15 19.43
C ASP A 318 -23.86 -6.45 18.61
N ASN A 319 -24.48 -6.41 17.40
CA ASN A 319 -24.59 -7.59 16.54
C ASN A 319 -23.24 -7.95 15.90
N PHE A 320 -22.41 -6.95 15.62
CA PHE A 320 -21.09 -7.19 15.05
C PHE A 320 -20.16 -7.93 16.01
N ASP A 321 -20.36 -7.78 17.33
CA ASP A 321 -19.59 -8.48 18.35
C ASP A 321 -19.77 -10.01 18.31
N HIS A 322 -20.89 -10.48 17.71
CA HIS A 322 -21.09 -11.90 17.43
C HIS A 322 -20.27 -12.42 16.23
N ILE A 323 -19.70 -11.52 15.43
CA ILE A 323 -18.84 -11.85 14.27
C ILE A 323 -17.38 -11.75 14.68
N SER A 324 -16.97 -10.57 15.20
CA SER A 324 -15.57 -10.28 15.48
C SER A 324 -15.40 -9.24 16.58
N GLY A 325 -14.41 -9.44 17.45
CA GLY A 325 -13.98 -8.44 18.44
C GLY A 325 -13.24 -7.21 17.83
N SER A 326 -13.17 -7.08 16.51
CA SER A 326 -12.53 -5.95 15.83
C SER A 326 -13.45 -4.73 15.66
N GLY A 327 -14.70 -4.80 16.12
CA GLY A 327 -15.71 -3.76 16.00
C GLY A 327 -15.22 -2.35 16.33
N PRO A 328 -14.60 -2.11 17.49
CA PRO A 328 -14.12 -0.78 17.86
C PRO A 328 -13.07 -0.21 16.89
N SER A 329 -12.11 -1.02 16.43
CA SER A 329 -11.10 -0.57 15.46
C SER A 329 -11.73 -0.20 14.12
N ARG A 330 -12.65 -1.02 13.63
CA ARG A 330 -13.36 -0.84 12.35
C ARG A 330 -14.31 0.35 12.38
N ARG A 331 -15.00 0.54 13.53
CA ARG A 331 -15.84 1.73 13.75
C ARG A 331 -15.01 3.01 13.76
N GLY A 332 -13.85 2.98 14.42
CA GLY A 332 -12.90 4.10 14.39
C GLY A 332 -12.44 4.46 12.97
N ASP A 333 -12.20 3.46 12.11
CA ASP A 333 -11.84 3.69 10.71
C ASP A 333 -12.99 4.42 9.96
N MET A 334 -14.24 3.97 10.11
CA MET A 334 -15.39 4.65 9.52
C MET A 334 -15.51 6.10 10.02
N LEU A 335 -15.44 6.30 11.35
CA LEU A 335 -15.55 7.62 11.97
C LEU A 335 -14.45 8.57 11.46
N ALA A 336 -13.22 8.08 11.30
CA ALA A 336 -12.13 8.88 10.75
C ALA A 336 -12.38 9.25 9.27
N MET A 337 -12.87 8.33 8.46
CA MET A 337 -13.13 8.62 7.04
C MET A 337 -14.17 9.73 6.86
N ILE A 338 -15.22 9.76 7.70
CA ILE A 338 -16.28 10.78 7.62
C ILE A 338 -15.95 12.07 8.41
N ALA A 339 -14.83 12.10 9.15
CA ALA A 339 -14.44 13.25 9.96
C ALA A 339 -14.01 14.44 9.08
N PRO A 340 -14.56 15.65 9.31
CA PRO A 340 -14.13 16.86 8.60
C PRO A 340 -12.61 17.13 8.75
N GLU A 341 -12.06 16.83 9.93
CA GLU A 341 -10.65 17.05 10.25
C GLU A 341 -9.72 16.24 9.34
N LEU A 342 -10.08 15.01 8.98
CA LEU A 342 -9.26 14.24 8.04
C LEU A 342 -9.34 14.82 6.62
N ARG A 343 -10.49 15.34 6.21
CA ARG A 343 -10.64 16.03 4.93
C ARG A 343 -9.79 17.29 4.87
N GLU A 344 -9.77 18.09 5.96
CA GLU A 344 -8.90 19.25 6.07
C GLU A 344 -7.42 18.86 5.91
N VAL A 345 -6.97 17.79 6.55
CA VAL A 345 -5.58 17.28 6.38
C VAL A 345 -5.29 16.86 4.94
N VAL A 346 -6.21 16.17 4.26
CA VAL A 346 -6.07 15.81 2.84
C VAL A 346 -5.85 17.06 1.97
N GLU A 347 -6.61 18.13 2.22
CA GLU A 347 -6.51 19.38 1.50
C GLU A 347 -5.22 20.15 1.85
N GLU A 348 -4.89 20.30 3.13
CA GLU A 348 -3.69 20.99 3.63
C GLU A 348 -2.40 20.35 3.12
N GLU A 349 -2.35 19.02 3.10
CA GLU A 349 -1.20 18.26 2.64
C GLU A 349 -1.13 18.15 1.10
N GLY A 350 -2.14 18.67 0.39
CA GLY A 350 -2.20 18.60 -1.08
C GLY A 350 -2.25 17.16 -1.61
N ILE A 351 -2.92 16.27 -0.88
CA ILE A 351 -3.09 14.87 -1.29
C ILE A 351 -4.08 14.79 -2.45
N ILE A 352 -3.71 14.10 -3.51
CA ILE A 352 -4.58 13.84 -4.65
C ILE A 352 -5.31 12.52 -4.40
N LEU A 353 -6.62 12.58 -4.17
CA LEU A 353 -7.43 11.37 -4.06
C LEU A 353 -7.72 10.79 -5.44
N THR A 354 -7.60 9.47 -5.57
CA THR A 354 -7.86 8.73 -6.81
C THR A 354 -8.57 7.41 -6.54
N THR A 355 -8.90 6.68 -7.61
CA THR A 355 -9.60 5.39 -7.58
C THR A 355 -8.87 4.35 -8.43
N TRP A 356 -9.12 3.08 -8.21
CA TRP A 356 -8.65 2.00 -9.09
C TRP A 356 -9.19 2.14 -10.52
N ARG A 357 -10.42 2.61 -10.66
CA ARG A 357 -11.04 2.92 -11.95
C ARG A 357 -10.20 3.94 -12.73
N GLU A 358 -9.80 5.05 -12.07
CA GLU A 358 -8.96 6.07 -12.69
C GLU A 358 -7.57 5.53 -13.05
N LEU A 359 -6.91 4.80 -12.14
CA LEU A 359 -5.62 4.16 -12.45
C LEU A 359 -5.71 3.29 -13.71
N GLY A 360 -6.75 2.44 -13.78
CA GLY A 360 -6.99 1.58 -14.95
C GLY A 360 -7.27 2.39 -16.22
N GLN A 361 -8.02 3.48 -16.14
CA GLN A 361 -8.29 4.36 -17.29
C GLN A 361 -7.02 5.03 -17.80
N ARG A 362 -6.20 5.62 -16.93
CA ARG A 362 -4.92 6.26 -17.28
C ARG A 362 -3.97 5.25 -17.93
N ARG A 363 -3.88 4.05 -17.36
CA ARG A 363 -3.02 2.98 -17.91
C ARG A 363 -3.45 2.57 -19.31
N ARG A 364 -4.76 2.38 -19.57
CA ARG A 364 -5.29 2.07 -20.91
C ARG A 364 -5.09 3.20 -21.92
N GLN A 365 -5.14 4.47 -21.50
CA GLN A 365 -4.87 5.61 -22.37
C GLN A 365 -3.42 5.61 -22.85
N LEU A 366 -2.46 5.28 -21.99
CA LEU A 366 -1.05 5.16 -22.35
C LEU A 366 -0.82 4.06 -23.41
N GLU A 367 -1.48 2.92 -23.28
CA GLU A 367 -1.38 1.84 -24.27
C GLU A 367 -1.91 2.24 -25.64
N ARG A 368 -3.08 2.90 -25.67
CA ARG A 368 -3.66 3.41 -26.91
C ARG A 368 -2.73 4.43 -27.59
N ALA A 369 -2.14 5.34 -26.81
CA ALA A 369 -1.20 6.33 -27.31
C ALA A 369 0.09 5.71 -27.84
N ALA A 370 0.56 4.61 -27.26
CA ALA A 370 1.73 3.87 -27.74
C ALA A 370 1.47 3.09 -29.05
N THR A 371 0.24 2.55 -29.21
CA THR A 371 -0.15 1.76 -30.40
C THR A 371 -0.49 2.64 -31.61
N SER A 372 -0.74 3.94 -31.39
CA SER A 372 -1.08 4.91 -32.46
C SER A 372 0.13 5.67 -33.01
N ARG A 373 1.33 5.37 -32.53
CA ARG A 373 2.63 5.87 -33.04
C ARG A 373 3.36 4.82 -33.85
#